data_eac8be805c605e5d6248a0c0818b6731
#
_entry.id   eac8be805c605e5d6248a0c0818b6731
#
_cell.length_a   1.000
_cell.length_b   1.000
_cell.length_c   1.000
_cell.angle_alpha   90.00
_cell.angle_beta   90.00
_cell.angle_gamma   90.00
#
_symmetry.space_group_name_H-M   'P 1'
#
loop_
_entity.id
_entity.type
_entity.pdbx_description
1 polymer ?
#
loop_
_entity_poly.entity_id
_entity_poly.type
_entity_poly.pdbx_seq_one_letter_code
_entity_poly.pdbx_strand_id
1 'polypeptide(L)'
;FPTQGYIFLHCIKNSKVGGENTLVDGFNIAKQIKKKSVEKYNILRDFKTFFQYKDKDTLLDNYCSLIETDHEDNVVQVRFNNRTEIIPYDNIKRINRYTDARREFWKLIKSKSNNIVIKQKPGDMIIMDNYRVLHGRAKYKDVDNQRYFRQGYLDRDILQSKLKIMNEIVT
;
A
#
# COMPACT_ATOMS: atom_id res chain seq x y z
N PHE A 1 -8.41 5.14 -6.34
CA PHE A 1 -9.38 5.71 -5.38
C PHE A 1 -8.67 6.14 -4.11
N PRO A 2 -9.29 6.97 -3.25
CA PRO A 2 -8.65 7.40 -1.99
C PRO A 2 -8.17 6.19 -1.19
N THR A 3 -6.92 6.25 -0.75
CA THR A 3 -6.33 5.17 0.06
C THR A 3 -6.86 5.31 1.50
N GLN A 4 -7.51 4.27 2.02
CA GLN A 4 -7.91 4.25 3.43
C GLN A 4 -6.69 4.36 4.34
N GLY A 5 -6.83 5.01 5.49
CA GLY A 5 -5.71 5.29 6.40
C GLY A 5 -5.17 4.05 7.08
N TYR A 6 -6.04 3.28 7.72
CA TYR A 6 -5.68 2.04 8.42
C TYR A 6 -6.47 0.86 7.90
N ILE A 7 -5.82 -0.29 7.87
CA ILE A 7 -6.44 -1.58 7.47
C ILE A 7 -6.34 -2.55 8.65
N PHE A 8 -7.45 -3.24 8.88
CA PHE A 8 -7.56 -4.33 9.85
C PHE A 8 -7.80 -5.63 9.08
N LEU A 9 -6.95 -6.63 9.28
CA LEU A 9 -7.09 -7.96 8.69
C LEU A 9 -7.24 -8.98 9.81
N HIS A 10 -8.48 -9.37 10.12
CA HIS A 10 -8.80 -10.36 11.15
C HIS A 10 -8.96 -11.75 10.54
N CYS A 11 -8.15 -12.69 10.98
CA CYS A 11 -8.21 -14.08 10.56
C CYS A 11 -9.27 -14.83 11.34
N ILE A 12 -10.34 -15.24 10.69
CA ILE A 12 -11.36 -16.15 11.29
C ILE A 12 -10.95 -17.61 11.00
N LYS A 13 -10.52 -17.87 9.76
CA LYS A 13 -10.06 -19.18 9.32
C LYS A 13 -9.00 -19.01 8.24
N ASN A 14 -7.93 -19.78 8.27
CA ASN A 14 -6.88 -19.69 7.26
C ASN A 14 -6.73 -21.01 6.49
N SER A 15 -6.21 -20.90 5.26
CA SER A 15 -5.84 -22.07 4.45
C SER A 15 -4.73 -22.87 5.11
N LYS A 16 -4.75 -24.19 5.00
CA LYS A 16 -3.68 -25.06 5.51
C LYS A 16 -2.35 -24.78 4.78
N VAL A 17 -2.40 -24.62 3.47
CA VAL A 17 -1.22 -24.43 2.60
C VAL A 17 -1.27 -23.07 1.90
N GLY A 18 -0.20 -22.29 2.05
CA GLY A 18 -0.08 -20.95 1.47
C GLY A 18 -0.94 -19.91 2.18
N GLY A 19 -1.16 -18.76 1.54
CA GLY A 19 -2.02 -17.69 2.05
C GLY A 19 -1.37 -16.82 3.11
N GLU A 20 -0.03 -16.87 3.22
CA GLU A 20 0.73 -15.96 4.06
C GLU A 20 0.52 -14.52 3.59
N ASN A 21 0.37 -13.60 4.54
CA ASN A 21 0.40 -12.18 4.26
C ASN A 21 1.86 -11.72 4.16
N THR A 22 2.14 -10.85 3.21
CA THR A 22 3.44 -10.20 3.03
C THR A 22 3.30 -8.72 3.32
N LEU A 23 4.18 -8.18 4.14
CA LEU A 23 4.20 -6.78 4.52
C LEU A 23 5.55 -6.18 4.16
N VAL A 24 5.53 -4.95 3.65
CA VAL A 24 6.74 -4.21 3.25
C VAL A 24 6.61 -2.77 3.71
N ASP A 25 7.63 -2.22 4.37
CA ASP A 25 7.70 -0.81 4.71
C ASP A 25 7.95 0.03 3.45
N GLY A 26 6.90 0.63 2.90
CA GLY A 26 6.95 1.47 1.70
C GLY A 26 7.86 2.69 1.86
N PHE A 27 7.96 3.27 3.07
CA PHE A 27 8.86 4.40 3.32
C PHE A 27 10.32 3.98 3.25
N ASN A 28 10.64 2.78 3.76
CA ASN A 28 11.97 2.21 3.61
C ASN A 28 12.30 1.92 2.12
N ILE A 29 11.32 1.43 1.34
CA ILE A 29 11.51 1.25 -0.11
C ILE A 29 11.75 2.59 -0.82
N ALA A 30 11.00 3.63 -0.47
CA ALA A 30 11.21 4.98 -1.00
C ALA A 30 12.63 5.50 -0.67
N LYS A 31 13.11 5.28 0.55
CA LYS A 31 14.47 5.61 0.96
C LYS A 31 15.53 4.82 0.17
N GLN A 32 15.31 3.52 -0.05
CA GLN A 32 16.23 2.67 -0.81
C GLN A 32 16.31 3.10 -2.28
N ILE A 33 15.18 3.40 -2.95
CA ILE A 33 15.20 3.86 -4.34
C ILE A 33 15.86 5.23 -4.45
N LYS A 34 15.63 6.17 -3.50
CA LYS A 34 16.30 7.47 -3.44
C LYS A 34 17.82 7.32 -3.34
N LYS A 35 18.28 6.40 -2.46
CA LYS A 35 19.71 6.09 -2.31
C LYS A 35 20.32 5.47 -3.57
N LYS A 36 19.58 4.61 -4.27
CA LYS A 36 20.04 3.92 -5.49
C LYS A 36 20.02 4.84 -6.71
N SER A 37 19.01 5.66 -6.86
CA SER A 37 18.81 6.59 -7.98
C SER A 37 17.86 7.72 -7.59
N VAL A 38 18.40 8.90 -7.34
CA VAL A 38 17.63 10.12 -7.07
C VAL A 38 16.71 10.44 -8.25
N GLU A 39 17.16 10.21 -9.49
CA GLU A 39 16.34 10.42 -10.69
C GLU A 39 15.09 9.56 -10.66
N LYS A 40 15.20 8.25 -10.41
CA LYS A 40 14.05 7.35 -10.34
C LYS A 40 13.11 7.68 -9.18
N TYR A 41 13.65 8.08 -8.04
CA TYR A 41 12.86 8.56 -6.92
C TYR A 41 12.03 9.79 -7.31
N ASN A 42 12.66 10.80 -7.92
CA ASN A 42 11.97 12.01 -8.37
C ASN A 42 10.88 11.70 -9.40
N ILE A 43 11.14 10.78 -10.34
CA ILE A 43 10.12 10.34 -11.30
C ILE A 43 8.90 9.74 -10.58
N LEU A 44 9.11 8.88 -9.57
CA LEU A 44 8.02 8.25 -8.82
C LEU A 44 7.27 9.24 -7.91
N ARG A 45 7.92 10.33 -7.49
CA ARG A 45 7.32 11.42 -6.72
C ARG A 45 6.55 12.40 -7.59
N ASP A 46 7.04 12.71 -8.79
CA ASP A 46 6.54 13.84 -9.59
C ASP A 46 5.57 13.38 -10.70
N PHE A 47 5.68 12.13 -11.17
CA PHE A 47 4.79 11.60 -12.20
C PHE A 47 3.51 11.08 -11.56
N LYS A 48 2.38 11.68 -11.93
CA LYS A 48 1.07 11.28 -11.40
C LYS A 48 0.40 10.25 -12.28
N THR A 49 -0.24 9.29 -11.65
CA THR A 49 -1.07 8.26 -12.27
C THR A 49 -2.46 8.25 -11.65
N PHE A 50 -3.42 7.62 -12.29
CA PHE A 50 -4.72 7.40 -11.68
C PHE A 50 -4.70 6.08 -10.91
N PHE A 51 -5.24 6.10 -9.69
CA PHE A 51 -5.60 4.89 -8.95
C PHE A 51 -7.12 4.80 -8.96
N GLN A 52 -7.67 3.88 -9.76
CA GLN A 52 -9.08 3.80 -10.03
C GLN A 52 -9.67 2.48 -9.52
N TYR A 53 -10.79 2.60 -8.82
CA TYR A 53 -11.67 1.48 -8.52
C TYR A 53 -13.01 1.70 -9.25
N LYS A 54 -13.45 0.69 -9.99
CA LYS A 54 -14.72 0.72 -10.71
C LYS A 54 -15.45 -0.59 -10.49
N ASP A 55 -16.70 -0.49 -10.08
CA ASP A 55 -17.66 -1.59 -10.13
C ASP A 55 -18.95 -1.12 -10.82
N LYS A 56 -20.04 -1.86 -10.62
CA LYS A 56 -21.32 -1.59 -11.31
C LYS A 56 -21.87 -0.20 -10.99
N ASP A 57 -21.77 0.23 -9.74
CA ASP A 57 -22.45 1.44 -9.22
C ASP A 57 -21.47 2.47 -8.65
N THR A 58 -20.15 2.20 -8.70
CA THR A 58 -19.13 3.04 -8.05
C THR A 58 -17.95 3.25 -9.00
N LEU A 59 -17.55 4.51 -9.13
CA LEU A 59 -16.30 4.92 -9.77
C LEU A 59 -15.55 5.84 -8.82
N LEU A 60 -14.47 5.35 -8.27
CA LEU A 60 -13.58 6.14 -7.40
C LEU A 60 -12.23 6.24 -8.08
N ASP A 61 -11.69 7.44 -8.19
CA ASP A 61 -10.36 7.67 -8.70
C ASP A 61 -9.57 8.66 -7.83
N ASN A 62 -8.26 8.61 -7.97
CA ASN A 62 -7.35 9.54 -7.33
C ASN A 62 -6.15 9.74 -8.26
N TYR A 63 -5.91 11.00 -8.66
CA TYR A 63 -4.77 11.36 -9.51
C TYR A 63 -3.61 11.83 -8.64
N CYS A 64 -2.66 10.95 -8.40
CA CYS A 64 -1.58 11.15 -7.45
C CYS A 64 -0.30 10.41 -7.85
N SER A 65 0.78 10.74 -7.19
CA SER A 65 2.08 10.08 -7.38
C SER A 65 2.18 8.76 -6.60
N LEU A 66 3.12 7.91 -7.00
CA LEU A 66 3.43 6.67 -6.29
C LEU A 66 4.09 6.95 -4.92
N ILE A 67 4.99 7.94 -4.87
CA ILE A 67 5.58 8.44 -3.62
C ILE A 67 5.04 9.85 -3.41
N GLU A 68 4.41 10.09 -2.28
CA GLU A 68 3.93 11.41 -1.88
C GLU A 68 4.77 11.94 -0.73
N THR A 69 5.15 13.21 -0.82
CA THR A 69 5.97 13.90 0.18
C THR A 69 5.26 15.15 0.69
N ASP A 70 5.61 15.58 1.90
CA ASP A 70 5.26 16.89 2.40
C ASP A 70 6.19 17.99 1.82
N HIS A 71 6.02 19.22 2.31
CA HIS A 71 6.80 20.38 1.87
C HIS A 71 8.28 20.32 2.28
N GLU A 72 8.65 19.44 3.22
CA GLU A 72 10.03 19.20 3.67
C GLU A 72 10.68 17.99 2.97
N ASP A 73 10.02 17.43 1.92
CA ASP A 73 10.42 16.21 1.20
C ASP A 73 10.42 14.94 2.08
N ASN A 74 9.68 14.93 3.21
CA ASN A 74 9.46 13.71 3.97
C ASN A 74 8.39 12.87 3.29
N VAL A 75 8.61 11.57 3.16
CA VAL A 75 7.62 10.65 2.60
C VAL A 75 6.43 10.52 3.54
N VAL A 76 5.24 10.89 3.07
CA VAL A 76 3.99 10.82 3.83
C VAL A 76 3.05 9.71 3.36
N GLN A 77 3.21 9.25 2.11
CA GLN A 77 2.45 8.12 1.59
C GLN A 77 3.19 7.42 0.45
N VAL A 78 3.04 6.11 0.39
CA VAL A 78 3.47 5.30 -0.76
C VAL A 78 2.28 4.48 -1.27
N ARG A 79 2.04 4.53 -2.57
CA ARG A 79 0.99 3.77 -3.26
C ARG A 79 1.62 2.80 -4.23
N PHE A 80 1.20 1.56 -4.19
CA PHE A 80 1.63 0.58 -5.18
C PHE A 80 0.53 -0.45 -5.39
N ASN A 81 -0.10 -0.42 -6.56
CA ASN A 81 -1.15 -1.37 -6.88
C ASN A 81 -1.13 -1.74 -8.37
N ASN A 82 -0.99 -3.02 -8.67
CA ASN A 82 -0.94 -3.53 -10.06
C ASN A 82 -2.32 -3.67 -10.72
N ARG A 83 -3.42 -3.49 -9.98
CA ARG A 83 -4.77 -3.70 -10.49
C ARG A 83 -5.51 -2.40 -10.78
N THR A 84 -5.20 -1.36 -10.01
CA THR A 84 -5.98 -0.11 -10.00
C THR A 84 -5.21 1.08 -10.54
N GLU A 85 -3.90 0.93 -10.76
CA GLU A 85 -3.07 1.99 -11.33
C GLU A 85 -3.23 2.05 -12.85
N ILE A 86 -3.56 3.25 -13.34
CA ILE A 86 -3.72 3.57 -14.75
C ILE A 86 -2.74 4.70 -15.08
N ILE A 87 -1.81 4.42 -15.99
CA ILE A 87 -0.86 5.42 -16.48
C ILE A 87 -1.60 6.33 -17.48
N PRO A 88 -1.65 7.67 -17.25
CA PRO A 88 -2.30 8.57 -18.17
C PRO A 88 -1.54 8.63 -19.51
N TYR A 89 -2.24 9.06 -20.56
CA TYR A 89 -1.58 9.39 -21.80
C TYR A 89 -0.62 10.57 -21.60
N ASP A 90 0.64 10.39 -21.96
CA ASP A 90 1.71 11.37 -21.83
C ASP A 90 2.76 11.11 -22.91
N ASN A 91 3.79 11.93 -22.97
CA ASN A 91 4.94 11.69 -23.83
C ASN A 91 5.56 10.31 -23.56
N ILE A 92 5.77 9.53 -24.61
CA ILE A 92 6.26 8.15 -24.52
C ILE A 92 7.59 8.02 -23.74
N LYS A 93 8.47 9.02 -23.84
CA LYS A 93 9.74 9.04 -23.09
C LYS A 93 9.47 9.17 -21.59
N ARG A 94 8.49 10.00 -21.18
CA ARG A 94 8.11 10.14 -19.76
C ARG A 94 7.48 8.87 -19.22
N ILE A 95 6.56 8.24 -19.99
CA ILE A 95 5.94 6.97 -19.65
C ILE A 95 7.01 5.88 -19.46
N ASN A 96 7.97 5.77 -20.39
CA ASN A 96 9.03 4.78 -20.31
C ASN A 96 9.93 4.98 -19.08
N ARG A 97 10.28 6.24 -18.75
CA ARG A 97 11.06 6.56 -17.54
C ARG A 97 10.29 6.20 -16.27
N TYR A 98 9.00 6.51 -16.21
CA TYR A 98 8.15 6.12 -15.10
C TYR A 98 8.06 4.60 -14.94
N THR A 99 7.80 3.89 -16.03
CA THR A 99 7.68 2.43 -16.04
C THR A 99 8.99 1.76 -15.59
N ASP A 100 10.15 2.29 -16.01
CA ASP A 100 11.44 1.77 -15.58
C ASP A 100 11.68 2.03 -14.08
N ALA A 101 11.40 3.25 -13.59
CA ALA A 101 11.50 3.59 -12.17
C ALA A 101 10.56 2.71 -11.31
N ARG A 102 9.31 2.51 -11.76
CA ARG A 102 8.32 1.66 -11.12
C ARG A 102 8.76 0.19 -11.07
N ARG A 103 9.41 -0.30 -12.12
CA ARG A 103 9.97 -1.66 -12.16
C ARG A 103 11.09 -1.84 -11.13
N GLU A 104 11.97 -0.86 -10.98
CA GLU A 104 13.01 -0.90 -9.94
C GLU A 104 12.41 -0.86 -8.54
N PHE A 105 11.38 -0.03 -8.32
CA PHE A 105 10.65 0.01 -7.06
C PHE A 105 10.01 -1.35 -6.73
N TRP A 106 9.41 -2.00 -7.73
CA TRP A 106 8.85 -3.35 -7.59
C TRP A 106 9.90 -4.40 -7.22
N LYS A 107 11.10 -4.34 -7.80
CA LYS A 107 12.20 -5.25 -7.44
C LYS A 107 12.57 -5.11 -5.97
N LEU A 108 12.60 -3.89 -5.43
CA LEU A 108 12.85 -3.64 -4.01
C LEU A 108 11.73 -4.22 -3.13
N ILE A 109 10.46 -4.02 -3.51
CA ILE A 109 9.32 -4.63 -2.82
C ILE A 109 9.44 -6.15 -2.79
N LYS A 110 9.87 -6.78 -3.87
CA LYS A 110 9.99 -8.24 -3.98
C LYS A 110 11.22 -8.82 -3.31
N SER A 111 12.17 -8.00 -2.88
CA SER A 111 13.35 -8.47 -2.17
C SER A 111 12.97 -9.13 -0.85
N LYS A 112 13.50 -10.34 -0.60
CA LYS A 112 13.24 -11.08 0.64
C LYS A 112 13.65 -10.29 1.89
N SER A 113 14.70 -9.49 1.80
CA SER A 113 15.19 -8.66 2.91
C SER A 113 14.21 -7.55 3.32
N ASN A 114 13.29 -7.16 2.45
CA ASN A 114 12.31 -6.11 2.69
C ASN A 114 10.93 -6.66 3.07
N ASN A 115 10.73 -7.98 3.04
CA ASN A 115 9.45 -8.61 3.27
C ASN A 115 9.34 -9.25 4.65
N ILE A 116 8.27 -8.92 5.36
CA ILE A 116 7.81 -9.66 6.53
C ILE A 116 6.71 -10.60 6.05
N VAL A 117 6.85 -11.89 6.33
CA VAL A 117 5.89 -12.92 5.95
C VAL A 117 5.20 -13.45 7.18
N ILE A 118 3.87 -13.36 7.23
CA ILE A 118 3.06 -13.73 8.39
C ILE A 118 1.99 -14.73 7.99
N LYS A 119 2.00 -15.91 8.64
CA LYS A 119 0.91 -16.88 8.59
C LYS A 119 0.00 -16.65 9.78
N GLN A 120 -1.10 -15.90 9.58
CA GLN A 120 -2.08 -15.67 10.65
C GLN A 120 -2.81 -16.95 11.02
N LYS A 121 -3.03 -17.12 12.33
CA LYS A 121 -3.90 -18.15 12.91
C LYS A 121 -5.31 -17.59 13.16
N PRO A 122 -6.33 -18.43 13.29
CA PRO A 122 -7.64 -17.97 13.75
C PRO A 122 -7.54 -17.15 15.04
N GLY A 123 -8.17 -15.98 15.06
CA GLY A 123 -8.09 -14.99 16.14
C GLY A 123 -7.03 -13.91 15.96
N ASP A 124 -6.01 -14.12 15.12
CA ASP A 124 -5.00 -13.10 14.88
C ASP A 124 -5.59 -11.92 14.09
N MET A 125 -5.17 -10.70 14.45
CA MET A 125 -5.49 -9.48 13.73
C MET A 125 -4.21 -8.72 13.38
N ILE A 126 -4.05 -8.36 12.10
CA ILE A 126 -3.02 -7.42 11.64
C ILE A 126 -3.69 -6.05 11.50
N ILE A 127 -3.10 -5.04 12.13
CA ILE A 127 -3.48 -3.62 11.96
C ILE A 127 -2.29 -2.94 11.31
N MET A 128 -2.52 -2.21 10.21
CA MET A 128 -1.45 -1.55 9.47
C MET A 128 -1.82 -0.13 9.05
N ASP A 129 -0.83 0.77 9.11
CA ASP A 129 -0.90 2.07 8.45
C ASP A 129 -0.74 1.88 6.94
N ASN A 130 -1.85 1.99 6.21
CA ASN A 130 -1.92 1.73 4.78
C ASN A 130 -1.27 2.84 3.93
N TYR A 131 -0.89 3.98 4.54
CA TYR A 131 -0.08 4.99 3.85
C TYR A 131 1.39 4.59 3.78
N ARG A 132 1.83 3.77 4.75
CA ARG A 132 3.22 3.34 4.86
C ARG A 132 3.44 1.88 4.47
N VAL A 133 2.53 0.97 4.87
CA VAL A 133 2.74 -0.46 4.72
C VAL A 133 2.10 -0.97 3.42
N LEU A 134 2.94 -1.43 2.51
CA LEU A 134 2.50 -2.19 1.35
C LEU A 134 2.24 -3.63 1.78
N HIS A 135 1.14 -4.20 1.34
CA HIS A 135 0.75 -5.55 1.73
C HIS A 135 0.31 -6.39 0.53
N GLY A 136 0.49 -7.67 0.68
CA GLY A 136 0.12 -8.66 -0.32
C GLY A 136 -0.20 -10.00 0.32
N ARG A 137 -0.48 -10.98 -0.54
CA ARG A 137 -0.79 -12.34 -0.10
C ARG A 137 -0.14 -13.35 -1.04
N ALA A 138 0.50 -14.37 -0.48
CA ALA A 138 0.98 -15.53 -1.23
C ALA A 138 -0.17 -16.35 -1.83
N LYS A 139 0.12 -17.11 -2.88
CA LYS A 139 -0.84 -18.11 -3.42
C LYS A 139 -1.24 -19.08 -2.31
N TYR A 140 -2.46 -19.57 -2.36
CA TYR A 140 -2.96 -20.59 -1.44
C TYR A 140 -3.84 -21.59 -2.18
N LYS A 141 -3.92 -22.79 -1.61
CA LYS A 141 -4.89 -23.81 -2.02
C LYS A 141 -6.05 -23.74 -1.05
N ASP A 142 -7.22 -23.42 -1.55
CA ASP A 142 -8.47 -23.40 -0.78
C ASP A 142 -9.29 -24.62 -1.18
N VAL A 143 -8.91 -25.76 -0.62
CA VAL A 143 -9.49 -27.07 -1.01
C VAL A 143 -10.95 -27.18 -0.60
N ASP A 144 -11.41 -26.39 0.39
CA ASP A 144 -12.74 -26.50 0.97
C ASP A 144 -13.41 -25.14 1.23
N ASN A 145 -13.07 -24.09 0.51
CA ASN A 145 -13.54 -22.71 0.75
C ASN A 145 -13.40 -22.29 2.22
N GLN A 146 -12.32 -22.72 2.88
CA GLN A 146 -12.19 -22.59 4.32
C GLN A 146 -11.49 -21.29 4.76
N ARG A 147 -10.88 -20.54 3.80
CA ARG A 147 -10.19 -19.30 4.16
C ARG A 147 -11.18 -18.17 4.32
N TYR A 148 -11.32 -17.69 5.57
CA TYR A 148 -12.22 -16.59 5.91
C TYR A 148 -11.49 -15.52 6.72
N PHE A 149 -11.48 -14.31 6.19
CA PHE A 149 -10.91 -13.11 6.82
C PHE A 149 -11.96 -12.00 6.83
N ARG A 150 -12.02 -11.28 7.92
CA ARG A 150 -12.74 -10.01 7.99
C ARG A 150 -11.75 -8.89 7.75
N GLN A 151 -12.14 -7.93 6.92
CA GLN A 151 -11.36 -6.74 6.61
C GLN A 151 -12.15 -5.51 7.02
N GLY A 152 -11.49 -4.58 7.69
CA GLY A 152 -12.04 -3.29 8.05
C GLY A 152 -11.09 -2.17 7.66
N TYR A 153 -11.64 -0.97 7.53
CA TYR A 153 -10.92 0.24 7.17
C TYR A 153 -11.27 1.36 8.14
N LEU A 154 -10.30 2.22 8.43
CA LEU A 154 -10.49 3.41 9.25
C LEU A 154 -9.74 4.58 8.60
N ASP A 155 -10.40 5.70 8.44
CA ASP A 155 -9.77 6.92 7.96
C ASP A 155 -8.86 7.52 9.04
N ARG A 156 -7.74 8.11 8.59
CA ARG A 156 -6.75 8.70 9.51
C ARG A 156 -7.34 9.81 10.35
N ASP A 157 -8.19 10.64 9.75
CA ASP A 157 -8.79 11.80 10.41
C ASP A 157 -9.68 11.40 11.59
N ILE A 158 -10.43 10.29 11.44
CA ILE A 158 -11.27 9.76 12.52
C ILE A 158 -10.41 9.33 13.72
N LEU A 159 -9.33 8.60 13.47
CA LEU A 159 -8.43 8.18 14.55
C LEU A 159 -7.75 9.37 15.20
N GLN A 160 -7.23 10.31 14.41
CA GLN A 160 -6.57 11.50 14.93
C GLN A 160 -7.51 12.38 15.75
N SER A 161 -8.73 12.58 15.27
CA SER A 161 -9.78 13.30 16.01
C SER A 161 -10.07 12.64 17.36
N LYS A 162 -10.23 11.31 17.37
CA LYS A 162 -10.48 10.57 18.60
C LYS A 162 -9.34 10.67 19.60
N LEU A 163 -8.10 10.58 19.13
CA LEU A 163 -6.91 10.73 19.98
C LEU A 163 -6.81 12.12 20.59
N LYS A 164 -7.10 13.19 19.83
CA LYS A 164 -7.13 14.56 20.34
C LYS A 164 -8.16 14.71 21.46
N ILE A 165 -9.39 14.26 21.24
CA ILE A 165 -10.46 14.32 22.24
C ILE A 165 -10.07 13.55 23.51
N MET A 166 -9.48 12.36 23.38
CA MET A 166 -9.04 11.57 24.53
C MET A 166 -7.91 12.25 25.31
N ASN A 167 -7.00 12.94 24.64
CA ASN A 167 -5.92 13.68 25.31
C ASN A 167 -6.46 14.92 26.04
N GLU A 168 -7.49 15.59 25.52
CA GLU A 168 -8.15 16.73 26.18
C GLU A 168 -8.93 16.32 27.44
N ILE A 169 -9.42 15.07 27.51
CA ILE A 169 -10.16 14.55 28.68
C ILE A 169 -9.17 14.15 29.81
N VAL A 170 -7.91 13.88 29.49
CA VAL A 170 -6.89 13.42 30.45
C VAL A 170 -6.08 14.61 31.03
N THR A 171 -6.18 15.79 30.42
CA THR A 171 -5.59 17.04 30.94
C THR A 171 -6.60 17.83 31.74
#